data_333f4c1e79e0bc6eaea7c6265589c0ba
#
_entry.id   333f4c1e79e0bc6eaea7c6265589c0ba
#
_cell.length_a   1.000
_cell.length_b   1.000
_cell.length_c   1.000
_cell.angle_alpha   90.00
_cell.angle_beta   90.00
_cell.angle_gamma   90.00
#
_symmetry.space_group_name_H-M   'P 1'
#
loop_
_entity.id
_entity.type
_entity.pdbx_description
1 polymer ?
#
loop_
_entity_poly.entity_id
_entity_poly.type
_entity_poly.pdbx_seq_one_letter_code
_entity_poly.pdbx_strand_id
1 'polypeptide(L)'
;VKDGLNMQFSKLKWINQQPCSLDFDDVYYSLGNGLAETDYVFIQHSQLTERFKQLESASFTIIETGFGTGLNFFCAAQHFLAHAPENASLQFISTERFPLTLDDFIKANRHWRIFDQMVKQLTSTYTQLSKGLNELNCCGGRIKLDLWIGDVSDTLPQMRTPADAWFLDGFTPSKNDDMWSETLFQEVARLSQT
;
A
#
# COMPACT_ATOMS: atom_id res chain seq x y z
N VAL A 1 8.90 8.42 29.42
CA VAL A 1 8.19 7.15 29.33
C VAL A 1 7.30 7.27 28.11
N LYS A 2 7.69 6.67 26.97
CA LYS A 2 6.83 6.59 25.77
C LYS A 2 5.75 5.57 26.08
N ASP A 3 4.51 6.00 26.14
CA ASP A 3 3.36 5.11 26.19
C ASP A 3 3.36 4.26 24.91
N GLY A 4 3.86 3.04 25.04
CA GLY A 4 3.75 2.01 24.02
C GLY A 4 2.30 1.51 23.99
N LEU A 5 1.40 2.28 23.38
CA LEU A 5 0.12 1.74 22.93
C LEU A 5 0.44 0.62 21.94
N ASN A 6 0.24 -0.62 22.38
CA ASN A 6 0.55 -1.82 21.60
C ASN A 6 -0.07 -1.73 20.20
N MET A 7 0.78 -1.82 19.18
CA MET A 7 0.33 -2.00 17.80
C MET A 7 -0.43 -3.33 17.71
N GLN A 8 -1.64 -3.29 17.17
CA GLN A 8 -2.44 -4.49 16.95
C GLN A 8 -2.18 -4.99 15.53
N PHE A 9 -1.84 -6.27 15.42
CA PHE A 9 -1.69 -6.93 14.13
C PHE A 9 -3.02 -7.52 13.65
N SER A 10 -3.16 -7.63 12.35
CA SER A 10 -4.28 -8.32 11.72
C SER A 10 -4.32 -9.79 12.13
N LYS A 11 -5.52 -10.30 12.36
CA LYS A 11 -5.76 -11.72 12.64
C LYS A 11 -6.18 -12.41 11.35
N LEU A 12 -5.39 -13.38 10.92
CA LEU A 12 -5.62 -14.10 9.66
C LEU A 12 -6.07 -15.54 9.87
N LYS A 13 -6.91 -15.99 8.93
CA LYS A 13 -7.06 -17.40 8.57
C LYS A 13 -6.52 -17.60 7.15
N TRP A 14 -5.96 -18.77 6.89
CA TRP A 14 -5.42 -19.13 5.57
C TRP A 14 -6.34 -20.18 4.94
N ILE A 15 -6.99 -19.85 3.83
CA ILE A 15 -7.88 -20.74 3.09
C ILE A 15 -7.26 -20.99 1.73
N ASN A 16 -6.87 -22.24 1.43
CA ASN A 16 -6.22 -22.60 0.16
C ASN A 16 -5.06 -21.64 -0.18
N GLN A 17 -4.21 -21.31 0.80
CA GLN A 17 -3.08 -20.38 0.69
C GLN A 17 -3.47 -18.90 0.50
N GLN A 18 -4.74 -18.55 0.54
CA GLN A 18 -5.20 -17.16 0.51
C GLN A 18 -5.30 -16.61 1.94
N PRO A 19 -4.75 -15.40 2.20
CA PRO A 19 -4.94 -14.73 3.47
C PRO A 19 -6.34 -14.13 3.54
N CYS A 20 -7.06 -14.46 4.60
CA CYS A 20 -8.40 -13.92 4.91
C CYS A 20 -8.33 -13.21 6.26
N SER A 21 -8.85 -12.01 6.35
CA SER A 21 -9.05 -11.31 7.61
C SER A 21 -10.12 -12.01 8.44
N LEU A 22 -9.84 -12.23 9.72
CA LEU A 22 -10.84 -12.71 10.67
C LEU A 22 -11.76 -11.57 11.16
N ASP A 23 -11.22 -10.36 11.22
CA ASP A 23 -11.96 -9.22 11.76
C ASP A 23 -12.98 -8.69 10.73
N PHE A 24 -12.67 -8.78 9.42
CA PHE A 24 -13.53 -8.31 8.34
C PHE A 24 -14.20 -9.44 7.55
N ASP A 25 -13.87 -10.70 7.82
CA ASP A 25 -14.31 -11.89 7.07
C ASP A 25 -14.22 -11.73 5.56
N ASP A 26 -13.08 -11.22 5.10
CA ASP A 26 -12.80 -10.92 3.69
C ASP A 26 -11.40 -11.36 3.29
N VAL A 27 -11.19 -11.59 1.97
CA VAL A 27 -9.89 -11.99 1.42
C VAL A 27 -9.06 -10.76 1.09
N TYR A 28 -7.75 -10.85 1.29
CA TYR A 28 -6.84 -9.78 0.87
C TYR A 28 -6.62 -9.77 -0.64
N TYR A 29 -6.62 -10.94 -1.28
CA TYR A 29 -6.51 -11.09 -2.73
C TYR A 29 -6.94 -12.48 -3.16
N SER A 30 -7.24 -12.64 -4.44
CA SER A 30 -7.47 -13.95 -5.08
C SER A 30 -6.17 -14.51 -5.65
N LEU A 31 -5.79 -15.75 -5.31
CA LEU A 31 -4.57 -16.40 -5.84
C LEU A 31 -4.56 -16.53 -7.36
N GLY A 32 -5.71 -16.75 -7.97
CA GLY A 32 -5.81 -16.90 -9.42
C GLY A 32 -5.66 -15.62 -10.21
N ASN A 33 -6.16 -14.49 -9.66
CA ASN A 33 -6.32 -13.25 -10.41
C ASN A 33 -5.80 -12.00 -9.66
N GLY A 34 -5.39 -12.09 -8.40
CA GLY A 34 -5.10 -10.90 -7.57
C GLY A 34 -4.11 -9.93 -8.23
N LEU A 35 -3.02 -10.43 -8.81
CA LEU A 35 -2.07 -9.58 -9.53
C LEU A 35 -2.68 -8.95 -10.78
N ALA A 36 -3.43 -9.73 -11.57
CA ALA A 36 -4.08 -9.24 -12.79
C ALA A 36 -5.21 -8.24 -12.45
N GLU A 37 -5.91 -8.45 -11.35
CA GLU A 37 -6.93 -7.54 -10.84
C GLU A 37 -6.31 -6.22 -10.38
N THR A 38 -5.24 -6.25 -9.59
CA THR A 38 -4.48 -5.06 -9.19
C THR A 38 -3.95 -4.30 -10.42
N ASP A 39 -3.36 -5.00 -11.38
CA ASP A 39 -2.88 -4.40 -12.62
C ASP A 39 -4.02 -3.72 -13.39
N TYR A 40 -5.13 -4.41 -13.56
CA TYR A 40 -6.28 -3.88 -14.27
C TYR A 40 -6.89 -2.67 -13.56
N VAL A 41 -7.20 -2.79 -12.27
CA VAL A 41 -7.94 -1.75 -11.52
C VAL A 41 -7.07 -0.51 -11.28
N PHE A 42 -5.83 -0.71 -10.84
CA PHE A 42 -5.01 0.42 -10.37
C PHE A 42 -4.00 0.90 -11.41
N ILE A 43 -3.39 0.01 -12.18
CA ILE A 43 -2.36 0.42 -13.15
C ILE A 43 -2.98 0.86 -14.47
N GLN A 44 -3.83 0.01 -15.07
CA GLN A 44 -4.38 0.28 -16.41
C GLN A 44 -5.43 1.40 -16.37
N HIS A 45 -6.40 1.35 -15.45
CA HIS A 45 -7.44 2.39 -15.37
C HIS A 45 -6.89 3.76 -15.01
N SER A 46 -5.84 3.83 -14.18
CA SER A 46 -5.14 5.08 -13.87
C SER A 46 -4.10 5.47 -14.91
N GLN A 47 -3.95 4.69 -15.99
CA GLN A 47 -2.98 4.89 -17.07
C GLN A 47 -1.54 5.07 -16.56
N LEU A 48 -1.17 4.42 -15.46
CA LEU A 48 0.09 4.67 -14.78
C LEU A 48 1.30 4.35 -15.64
N THR A 49 1.24 3.29 -16.45
CA THR A 49 2.35 2.94 -17.35
C THR A 49 2.71 4.09 -18.29
N GLU A 50 1.70 4.73 -18.91
CA GLU A 50 1.94 5.86 -19.81
C GLU A 50 2.35 7.12 -19.05
N ARG A 51 1.75 7.38 -17.88
CA ARG A 51 2.12 8.51 -17.02
C ARG A 51 3.56 8.38 -16.52
N PHE A 52 4.03 7.19 -16.19
CA PHE A 52 5.41 6.94 -15.79
C PHE A 52 6.40 7.17 -16.95
N LYS A 53 6.06 6.74 -18.17
CA LYS A 53 6.91 7.00 -19.36
C LYS A 53 7.05 8.47 -19.68
N GLN A 54 6.00 9.25 -19.43
CA GLN A 54 5.91 10.67 -19.75
C GLN A 54 6.30 11.56 -18.57
N LEU A 55 6.84 10.98 -17.48
CA LEU A 55 7.15 11.72 -16.28
C LEU A 55 8.27 12.73 -16.52
N GLU A 56 7.90 14.01 -16.42
CA GLU A 56 8.86 15.13 -16.53
C GLU A 56 9.42 15.52 -15.16
N SER A 57 8.70 15.23 -14.08
CA SER A 57 9.12 15.51 -12.72
C SER A 57 10.08 14.45 -12.19
N ALA A 58 10.85 14.81 -11.16
CA ALA A 58 11.76 13.86 -10.49
C ALA A 58 11.04 12.86 -9.59
N SER A 59 9.74 13.05 -9.31
CA SER A 59 8.97 12.17 -8.41
C SER A 59 7.52 12.00 -8.86
N PHE A 60 6.95 10.85 -8.52
CA PHE A 60 5.53 10.54 -8.67
C PHE A 60 4.99 10.04 -7.33
N THR A 61 3.85 10.52 -6.90
CA THR A 61 3.25 10.16 -5.61
C THR A 61 1.96 9.38 -5.82
N ILE A 62 1.89 8.19 -5.23
CA ILE A 62 0.65 7.41 -5.10
C ILE A 62 0.25 7.40 -3.63
N ILE A 63 -1.02 7.68 -3.35
CA ILE A 63 -1.58 7.50 -2.00
C ILE A 63 -2.60 6.36 -2.05
N GLU A 64 -2.51 5.45 -1.07
CA GLU A 64 -3.35 4.28 -0.93
C GLU A 64 -4.06 4.26 0.42
N THR A 65 -5.29 3.76 0.44
CA THR A 65 -6.00 3.39 1.66
C THR A 65 -6.00 1.87 1.81
N GLY A 66 -5.40 1.35 2.91
CA GLY A 66 -5.32 -0.09 3.16
C GLY A 66 -4.14 -0.79 2.50
N PHE A 67 -2.97 -0.81 3.17
CA PHE A 67 -1.76 -1.48 2.66
C PHE A 67 -1.93 -3.00 2.50
N GLY A 68 -2.60 -3.63 3.47
CA GLY A 68 -2.85 -5.07 3.46
C GLY A 68 -1.58 -5.91 3.31
N THR A 69 -1.50 -6.67 2.22
CA THR A 69 -0.33 -7.50 1.88
C THR A 69 0.76 -6.72 1.12
N GLY A 70 0.48 -5.48 0.72
CA GLY A 70 1.35 -4.65 -0.11
C GLY A 70 1.32 -4.99 -1.61
N LEU A 71 0.37 -5.81 -2.07
CA LEU A 71 0.31 -6.24 -3.47
C LEU A 71 0.24 -5.06 -4.45
N ASN A 72 -0.59 -4.07 -4.16
CA ASN A 72 -0.73 -2.86 -4.99
C ASN A 72 0.57 -2.06 -5.04
N PHE A 73 1.24 -1.90 -3.89
CA PHE A 73 2.56 -1.26 -3.80
C PHE A 73 3.59 -1.97 -4.68
N PHE A 74 3.72 -3.30 -4.57
CA PHE A 74 4.68 -4.06 -5.36
C PHE A 74 4.39 -3.98 -6.84
N CYS A 75 3.12 -4.05 -7.24
CA CYS A 75 2.69 -3.92 -8.63
C CYS A 75 3.05 -2.53 -9.18
N ALA A 76 2.69 -1.46 -8.47
CA ALA A 76 3.02 -0.08 -8.86
C ALA A 76 4.53 0.15 -8.95
N ALA A 77 5.29 -0.31 -7.96
CA ALA A 77 6.75 -0.20 -7.94
C ALA A 77 7.40 -0.93 -9.12
N GLN A 78 6.93 -2.14 -9.46
CA GLN A 78 7.41 -2.90 -10.61
C GLN A 78 7.16 -2.15 -11.93
N HIS A 79 5.96 -1.62 -12.13
CA HIS A 79 5.62 -0.82 -13.32
C HIS A 79 6.44 0.47 -13.38
N PHE A 80 6.62 1.15 -12.26
CA PHE A 80 7.44 2.36 -12.19
C PHE A 80 8.90 2.08 -12.60
N LEU A 81 9.51 1.05 -12.03
CA LEU A 81 10.89 0.68 -12.36
C LEU A 81 11.09 0.28 -13.81
N ALA A 82 10.06 -0.31 -14.43
CA ALA A 82 10.11 -0.74 -15.83
C ALA A 82 9.92 0.40 -16.84
N HIS A 83 9.24 1.49 -16.47
CA HIS A 83 8.77 2.48 -17.46
C HIS A 83 9.20 3.91 -17.16
N ALA A 84 9.43 4.28 -15.89
CA ALA A 84 9.84 5.64 -15.54
C ALA A 84 11.32 5.92 -15.84
N PRO A 85 11.69 7.18 -16.11
CA PRO A 85 13.08 7.58 -16.26
C PRO A 85 13.95 7.14 -15.06
N GLU A 86 15.23 6.82 -15.32
CA GLU A 86 16.15 6.31 -14.29
C GLU A 86 16.36 7.27 -13.11
N ASN A 87 16.30 8.57 -13.38
CA ASN A 87 16.44 9.62 -12.37
C ASN A 87 15.16 9.94 -11.61
N ALA A 88 14.03 9.33 -11.96
CA ALA A 88 12.77 9.52 -11.27
C ALA A 88 12.63 8.57 -10.07
N SER A 89 11.82 8.99 -9.08
CA SER A 89 11.49 8.23 -7.88
C SER A 89 9.98 8.12 -7.69
N LEU A 90 9.54 7.00 -7.14
CA LEU A 90 8.16 6.77 -6.69
C LEU A 90 8.08 6.95 -5.18
N GLN A 91 7.20 7.84 -4.73
CA GLN A 91 6.75 7.88 -3.35
C GLN A 91 5.39 7.21 -3.25
N PHE A 92 5.32 6.09 -2.56
CA PHE A 92 4.08 5.38 -2.28
C PHE A 92 3.72 5.59 -0.82
N ILE A 93 2.59 6.23 -0.56
CA ILE A 93 2.10 6.53 0.78
C ILE A 93 0.90 5.64 1.02
N SER A 94 0.91 4.83 2.06
CA SER A 94 -0.23 3.96 2.37
C SER A 94 -0.61 4.03 3.85
N THR A 95 -1.88 3.81 4.15
CA THR A 95 -2.39 3.70 5.51
C THR A 95 -2.70 2.25 5.83
N GLU A 96 -2.46 1.82 7.07
CA GLU A 96 -2.81 0.48 7.52
C GLU A 96 -3.14 0.49 9.02
N ARG A 97 -4.35 0.06 9.36
CA ARG A 97 -4.81 0.04 10.75
C ARG A 97 -4.26 -1.17 11.51
N PHE A 98 -4.23 -2.32 10.87
CA PHE A 98 -3.84 -3.60 11.43
C PHE A 98 -2.82 -4.31 10.53
N PRO A 99 -1.54 -3.91 10.57
CA PRO A 99 -0.54 -4.49 9.70
C PRO A 99 -0.44 -6.01 9.92
N LEU A 100 -0.03 -6.74 8.88
CA LEU A 100 0.28 -8.16 9.01
C LEU A 100 1.46 -8.37 9.95
N THR A 101 1.53 -9.52 10.60
CA THR A 101 2.79 -9.95 11.21
C THR A 101 3.85 -10.13 10.12
N LEU A 102 5.14 -10.06 10.48
CA LEU A 102 6.22 -10.29 9.50
C LEU A 102 6.08 -11.65 8.80
N ASP A 103 5.74 -12.69 9.55
CA ASP A 103 5.58 -14.04 9.00
C ASP A 103 4.42 -14.12 8.01
N ASP A 104 3.30 -13.48 8.33
CA ASP A 104 2.14 -13.42 7.44
C ASP A 104 2.42 -12.55 6.21
N PHE A 105 3.13 -11.43 6.36
CA PHE A 105 3.57 -10.58 5.25
C PHE A 105 4.46 -11.35 4.27
N ILE A 106 5.47 -12.04 4.78
CA ILE A 106 6.35 -12.89 3.95
C ILE A 106 5.54 -14.02 3.29
N LYS A 107 4.66 -14.68 4.05
CA LYS A 107 3.85 -15.79 3.55
C LYS A 107 2.88 -15.33 2.47
N ALA A 108 2.22 -14.20 2.63
CA ALA A 108 1.30 -13.62 1.64
C ALA A 108 1.99 -13.32 0.32
N ASN A 109 3.24 -12.85 0.37
CA ASN A 109 3.97 -12.44 -0.82
C ASN A 109 4.75 -13.58 -1.51
N ARG A 110 4.89 -14.75 -0.90
CA ARG A 110 5.61 -15.90 -1.50
C ARG A 110 5.05 -16.36 -2.86
N HIS A 111 3.79 -16.11 -3.11
CA HIS A 111 3.14 -16.47 -4.36
C HIS A 111 3.62 -15.61 -5.54
N TRP A 112 4.05 -14.38 -5.26
CA TRP A 112 4.43 -13.38 -6.26
C TRP A 112 5.95 -13.28 -6.41
N ARG A 113 6.58 -14.31 -6.99
CA ARG A 113 8.04 -14.41 -7.08
C ARG A 113 8.73 -13.24 -7.78
N ILE A 114 8.01 -12.52 -8.64
CA ILE A 114 8.53 -11.32 -9.29
C ILE A 114 8.86 -10.19 -8.31
N PHE A 115 8.31 -10.24 -7.09
CA PHE A 115 8.53 -9.25 -6.04
C PHE A 115 9.52 -9.69 -4.95
N ASP A 116 10.07 -10.92 -5.02
CA ASP A 116 10.92 -11.51 -3.99
C ASP A 116 12.03 -10.55 -3.51
N GLN A 117 12.66 -9.84 -4.43
CA GLN A 117 13.75 -8.91 -4.09
C GLN A 117 13.24 -7.69 -3.31
N MET A 118 12.13 -7.09 -3.70
CA MET A 118 11.53 -5.96 -3.00
C MET A 118 11.01 -6.38 -1.63
N VAL A 119 10.31 -7.51 -1.54
CA VAL A 119 9.84 -8.09 -0.27
C VAL A 119 11.01 -8.27 0.68
N LYS A 120 12.12 -8.87 0.22
CA LYS A 120 13.33 -9.07 1.03
C LYS A 120 13.93 -7.75 1.53
N GLN A 121 13.96 -6.71 0.69
CA GLN A 121 14.48 -5.39 1.09
C GLN A 121 13.61 -4.74 2.18
N LEU A 122 12.29 -4.88 2.09
CA LEU A 122 11.38 -4.33 3.08
C LEU A 122 11.36 -5.11 4.40
N THR A 123 11.66 -6.41 4.38
CA THR A 123 11.56 -7.30 5.54
C THR A 123 12.34 -6.77 6.75
N SER A 124 13.54 -6.23 6.54
CA SER A 124 14.38 -5.73 7.63
C SER A 124 13.76 -4.53 8.38
N THR A 125 13.11 -3.65 7.64
CA THR A 125 12.45 -2.45 8.20
C THR A 125 11.06 -2.80 8.72
N TYR A 126 10.38 -3.74 8.10
CA TYR A 126 9.06 -4.21 8.51
C TYR A 126 9.03 -4.75 9.95
N THR A 127 10.15 -5.33 10.42
CA THR A 127 10.29 -5.78 11.82
C THR A 127 10.25 -4.63 12.84
N GLN A 128 10.44 -3.39 12.40
CA GLN A 128 10.55 -2.21 13.24
C GLN A 128 9.31 -1.29 13.16
N LEU A 129 8.23 -1.76 12.52
CA LEU A 129 7.00 -0.98 12.39
C LEU A 129 6.49 -0.50 13.75
N SER A 130 6.04 0.73 13.77
CA SER A 130 5.44 1.39 14.94
C SER A 130 4.22 2.21 14.51
N LYS A 131 3.38 2.61 15.45
CA LYS A 131 2.27 3.53 15.17
C LYS A 131 2.79 4.85 14.57
N GLY A 132 2.02 5.40 13.62
CA GLY A 132 2.37 6.60 12.87
C GLY A 132 3.20 6.28 11.63
N LEU A 133 3.98 7.23 11.16
CA LEU A 133 4.77 7.12 9.94
C LEU A 133 5.98 6.19 10.10
N ASN A 134 6.09 5.26 9.17
CA ASN A 134 7.25 4.39 8.97
C ASN A 134 7.76 4.58 7.54
N GLU A 135 9.02 5.00 7.41
CA GLU A 135 9.66 5.26 6.12
C GLU A 135 10.51 4.05 5.72
N LEU A 136 10.14 3.42 4.59
CA LEU A 136 10.83 2.26 4.05
C LEU A 136 11.35 2.60 2.64
N ASN A 137 12.59 2.23 2.35
CA ASN A 137 13.20 2.48 1.05
C ASN A 137 13.63 1.16 0.41
N CYS A 138 13.45 1.04 -0.89
CA CYS A 138 13.97 -0.08 -1.65
C CYS A 138 14.47 0.35 -3.04
N CYS A 139 15.02 -0.60 -3.79
CA CYS A 139 15.46 -0.41 -5.16
C CYS A 139 16.44 0.77 -5.33
N GLY A 140 17.45 0.87 -4.44
CA GLY A 140 18.46 1.93 -4.50
C GLY A 140 17.92 3.33 -4.15
N GLY A 141 16.80 3.42 -3.44
CA GLY A 141 16.16 4.69 -3.07
C GLY A 141 15.20 5.23 -4.13
N ARG A 142 15.05 4.54 -5.28
CA ARG A 142 14.08 4.94 -6.30
C ARG A 142 12.62 4.71 -5.88
N ILE A 143 12.40 3.80 -4.94
CA ILE A 143 11.07 3.49 -4.39
C ILE A 143 11.08 3.80 -2.90
N LYS A 144 10.24 4.73 -2.48
CA LYS A 144 9.98 5.08 -1.09
C LYS A 144 8.57 4.66 -0.72
N LEU A 145 8.43 3.89 0.37
CA LEU A 145 7.14 3.56 0.97
C LEU A 145 7.01 4.29 2.30
N ASP A 146 6.05 5.20 2.40
CA ASP A 146 5.64 5.86 3.64
C ASP A 146 4.41 5.13 4.19
N LEU A 147 4.63 4.19 5.10
CA LEU A 147 3.56 3.38 5.68
C LEU A 147 3.08 3.97 7.01
N TRP A 148 1.87 4.51 6.99
CA TRP A 148 1.19 5.08 8.16
C TRP A 148 0.40 4.00 8.90
N ILE A 149 0.87 3.62 10.10
CA ILE A 149 0.17 2.66 10.94
C ILE A 149 -0.81 3.39 11.87
N GLY A 150 -2.09 3.21 11.61
CA GLY A 150 -3.19 3.84 12.34
C GLY A 150 -4.49 3.86 11.55
N ASP A 151 -5.52 4.39 12.18
CA ASP A 151 -6.80 4.59 11.51
C ASP A 151 -6.67 5.61 10.38
N VAL A 152 -7.34 5.38 9.26
CA VAL A 152 -7.30 6.26 8.10
C VAL A 152 -7.79 7.67 8.43
N SER A 153 -8.78 7.79 9.31
CA SER A 153 -9.34 9.06 9.77
C SER A 153 -8.35 9.88 10.60
N ASP A 154 -7.38 9.21 11.23
CA ASP A 154 -6.33 9.86 12.02
C ASP A 154 -5.07 10.14 11.21
N THR A 155 -4.77 9.29 10.22
CA THR A 155 -3.52 9.35 9.46
C THR A 155 -3.59 10.28 8.25
N LEU A 156 -4.66 10.25 7.45
CA LEU A 156 -4.81 11.15 6.28
C LEU A 156 -4.70 12.63 6.63
N PRO A 157 -5.32 13.16 7.71
CA PRO A 157 -5.19 14.58 8.09
C PRO A 157 -3.76 15.03 8.38
N GLN A 158 -2.85 14.10 8.70
CA GLN A 158 -1.45 14.40 8.97
C GLN A 158 -0.60 14.49 7.71
N MET A 159 -1.06 13.93 6.59
CA MET A 159 -0.35 13.95 5.32
C MET A 159 -0.38 15.33 4.68
N ARG A 160 0.71 15.68 3.99
CA ARG A 160 0.87 16.98 3.33
C ARG A 160 1.26 16.85 1.86
N THR A 161 1.80 15.71 1.45
CA THR A 161 2.22 15.47 0.08
C THR A 161 0.99 15.22 -0.80
N PRO A 162 0.79 15.98 -1.87
CA PRO A 162 -0.32 15.75 -2.77
C PRO A 162 -0.10 14.49 -3.61
N ALA A 163 -1.19 13.81 -3.95
CA ALA A 163 -1.20 12.61 -4.76
C ALA A 163 -1.29 12.91 -6.26
N ASP A 164 -0.44 12.25 -7.03
CA ASP A 164 -0.61 12.14 -8.48
C ASP A 164 -1.64 11.08 -8.85
N ALA A 165 -1.77 10.04 -8.02
CA ALA A 165 -2.77 8.99 -8.19
C ALA A 165 -3.24 8.47 -6.83
N TRP A 166 -4.48 7.95 -6.80
CA TRP A 166 -5.08 7.32 -5.64
C TRP A 166 -5.37 5.86 -5.90
N PHE A 167 -5.04 5.02 -4.92
CA PHE A 167 -5.48 3.64 -4.82
C PHE A 167 -6.46 3.55 -3.65
N LEU A 168 -7.74 3.73 -3.94
CA LEU A 168 -8.79 3.59 -2.94
C LEU A 168 -9.10 2.10 -2.81
N ASP A 169 -8.40 1.46 -1.92
CA ASP A 169 -8.51 0.03 -1.64
C ASP A 169 -8.93 -0.20 -0.18
N GLY A 170 -9.37 -1.40 0.10
CA GLY A 170 -9.83 -1.82 1.40
C GLY A 170 -10.86 -2.94 1.29
N PHE A 171 -11.24 -3.48 2.44
CA PHE A 171 -12.31 -4.49 2.47
C PHE A 171 -13.63 -3.92 1.97
N THR A 172 -14.50 -4.81 1.50
CA THR A 172 -15.82 -4.49 0.93
C THR A 172 -16.54 -3.43 1.77
N PRO A 173 -17.13 -2.37 1.17
CA PRO A 173 -17.76 -1.26 1.90
C PRO A 173 -18.77 -1.72 2.97
N SER A 174 -19.56 -2.76 2.71
CA SER A 174 -20.50 -3.33 3.68
C SER A 174 -19.85 -3.99 4.89
N LYS A 175 -18.52 -4.19 4.87
CA LYS A 175 -17.73 -4.79 5.95
C LYS A 175 -16.80 -3.79 6.64
N ASN A 176 -16.61 -2.61 6.04
CA ASN A 176 -15.71 -1.58 6.54
C ASN A 176 -16.17 -0.18 6.10
N ASP A 177 -17.30 0.27 6.64
CA ASP A 177 -17.94 1.56 6.30
C ASP A 177 -17.02 2.78 6.57
N ASP A 178 -16.15 2.69 7.59
CA ASP A 178 -15.26 3.78 7.98
C ASP A 178 -14.31 4.20 6.85
N MET A 179 -13.92 3.27 6.00
CA MET A 179 -13.03 3.52 4.86
C MET A 179 -13.74 4.13 3.64
N TRP A 180 -15.06 4.38 3.73
CA TRP A 180 -15.88 4.94 2.64
C TRP A 180 -16.70 6.14 3.12
N SER A 181 -16.21 6.81 4.17
CA SER A 181 -16.89 7.95 4.79
C SER A 181 -16.70 9.25 4.00
N GLU A 182 -17.64 10.19 4.16
CA GLU A 182 -17.54 11.55 3.58
C GLU A 182 -16.25 12.25 4.03
N THR A 183 -15.86 12.08 5.29
CA THR A 183 -14.62 12.64 5.85
C THR A 183 -13.38 12.13 5.11
N LEU A 184 -13.34 10.84 4.77
CA LEU A 184 -12.25 10.27 3.99
C LEU A 184 -12.18 10.95 2.61
N PHE A 185 -13.30 11.09 1.91
CA PHE A 185 -13.32 11.72 0.58
C PHE A 185 -12.98 13.22 0.62
N GLN A 186 -13.24 13.92 1.72
CA GLN A 186 -12.77 15.30 1.91
C GLN A 186 -11.23 15.35 1.99
N GLU A 187 -10.60 14.40 2.69
CA GLU A 187 -9.14 14.28 2.75
C GLU A 187 -8.53 13.86 1.39
N VAL A 188 -9.19 12.95 0.67
CA VAL A 188 -8.81 12.59 -0.70
C VAL A 188 -8.81 13.83 -1.59
N ALA A 189 -9.89 14.64 -1.56
CA ALA A 189 -9.97 15.88 -2.32
C ALA A 189 -8.87 16.88 -1.93
N ARG A 190 -8.60 17.05 -0.62
CA ARG A 190 -7.54 17.93 -0.11
C ARG A 190 -6.14 17.55 -0.59
N LEU A 191 -5.87 16.25 -0.68
CA LEU A 191 -4.56 15.72 -1.07
C LEU A 191 -4.46 15.44 -2.57
N SER A 192 -5.52 15.59 -3.36
CA SER A 192 -5.45 15.46 -4.82
C SER A 192 -4.80 16.70 -5.44
N GLN A 193 -3.94 16.48 -6.41
CA GLN A 193 -3.44 17.57 -7.25
C GLN A 193 -4.56 18.11 -8.14
N THR A 194 -4.66 19.42 -8.26
CA THR A 194 -5.58 20.11 -9.17
C THR A 194 -4.94 20.35 -10.52
#